data_8eebe47290ef216f194e7e444ecca961
#
_entry.id   8eebe47290ef216f194e7e444ecca961
#
_cell.length_a   1.000
_cell.length_b   1.000
_cell.length_c   1.000
_cell.angle_alpha   90.00
_cell.angle_beta   90.00
_cell.angle_gamma   90.00
#
_symmetry.space_group_name_H-M   'P 1'
#
loop_
_entity.id
_entity.type
_entity.pdbx_description
1 polymer ?
#
loop_
_entity_poly.entity_id
_entity_poly.type
_entity_poly.pdbx_seq_one_letter_code
_entity_poly.pdbx_strand_id
1 'polypeptide(L)'
;MGKRNYLIEGVSGTGKTSVAEELQRRGYHVLHGDRELKYRGDPKTGEPVNEPVHESERDKTVWQQEHLLWDIDKVKSVIADHSKAISFLCGGSRNFSKFIDLLDGVFVLNVDDIETIYRRLDERVARDPTDFGGKPEEKELVARVHRTKEDIPSSGIIIDATQPLLSVVDEILSHVRAQNGSEPSSPNLAQTGNT
;
A
#
# COMPACT_ATOMS: atom_id res chain seq x y z
N MET A 1 4.97 4.21 24.06
CA MET A 1 5.13 4.42 22.62
C MET A 1 3.77 4.16 21.98
N GLY A 2 3.25 5.14 21.24
CA GLY A 2 2.03 4.99 20.44
C GLY A 2 2.26 3.91 19.39
N LYS A 3 1.20 3.21 19.02
CA LYS A 3 1.21 2.18 17.97
C LYS A 3 0.92 2.84 16.65
N ARG A 4 1.58 2.39 15.59
CA ARG A 4 1.55 3.08 14.31
C ARG A 4 1.27 2.12 13.16
N ASN A 5 0.43 2.58 12.26
CA ASN A 5 -0.02 1.82 11.09
C ASN A 5 0.23 2.64 9.82
N TYR A 6 0.90 2.05 8.85
CA TYR A 6 1.28 2.70 7.62
C TYR A 6 0.75 1.96 6.41
N LEU A 7 0.36 2.69 5.36
CA LEU A 7 0.06 2.15 4.05
C LEU A 7 1.29 2.24 3.14
N ILE A 8 1.56 1.19 2.40
CA ILE A 8 2.50 1.18 1.28
C ILE A 8 1.72 0.89 0.01
N GLU A 9 1.57 1.92 -0.81
CA GLU A 9 0.81 1.92 -2.05
C GLU A 9 1.73 2.20 -3.25
N GLY A 10 1.21 2.08 -4.46
CA GLY A 10 1.89 2.38 -5.72
C GLY A 10 1.33 1.53 -6.86
N VAL A 11 1.63 1.92 -8.08
CA VAL A 11 1.20 1.21 -9.29
C VAL A 11 1.67 -0.25 -9.28
N SER A 12 0.97 -1.14 -9.96
CA SER A 12 1.45 -2.52 -10.13
C SER A 12 2.83 -2.53 -10.80
N GLY A 13 3.76 -3.33 -10.28
CA GLY A 13 5.16 -3.36 -10.74
C GLY A 13 6.11 -2.41 -10.02
N THR A 14 5.65 -1.54 -9.10
CA THR A 14 6.55 -0.66 -8.33
C THR A 14 7.32 -1.37 -7.21
N GLY A 15 6.98 -2.62 -6.86
CA GLY A 15 7.75 -3.40 -5.89
C GLY A 15 7.10 -3.53 -4.50
N LYS A 16 5.82 -3.22 -4.34
CA LYS A 16 5.08 -3.33 -3.05
C LYS A 16 5.29 -4.67 -2.35
N THR A 17 5.19 -5.77 -3.08
CA THR A 17 5.36 -7.12 -2.52
C THR A 17 6.78 -7.33 -1.99
N SER A 18 7.81 -6.94 -2.76
CA SER A 18 9.20 -7.07 -2.33
C SER A 18 9.51 -6.22 -1.09
N VAL A 19 8.96 -5.00 -1.02
CA VAL A 19 9.08 -4.14 0.17
C VAL A 19 8.38 -4.78 1.37
N ALA A 20 7.19 -5.35 1.17
CA ALA A 20 6.45 -6.06 2.22
C ALA A 20 7.24 -7.25 2.76
N GLU A 21 7.80 -8.09 1.90
CA GLU A 21 8.62 -9.25 2.27
C GLU A 21 9.91 -8.83 3.02
N GLU A 22 10.57 -7.77 2.58
CA GLU A 22 11.76 -7.25 3.25
C GLU A 22 11.43 -6.65 4.63
N LEU A 23 10.31 -5.94 4.78
CA LEU A 23 9.84 -5.47 6.09
C LEU A 23 9.53 -6.63 7.03
N GLN A 24 8.88 -7.70 6.53
CA GLN A 24 8.65 -8.92 7.32
C GLN A 24 9.97 -9.57 7.73
N ARG A 25 10.95 -9.67 6.83
CA ARG A 25 12.29 -10.21 7.14
C ARG A 25 12.99 -9.40 8.22
N ARG A 26 12.74 -8.09 8.30
CA ARG A 26 13.25 -7.21 9.38
C ARG A 26 12.42 -7.27 10.67
N GLY A 27 11.41 -8.12 10.74
CA GLY A 27 10.61 -8.37 11.96
C GLY A 27 9.43 -7.42 12.17
N TYR A 28 9.06 -6.62 11.15
CA TYR A 28 7.86 -5.79 11.21
C TYR A 28 6.61 -6.63 10.95
N HIS A 29 5.49 -6.20 11.51
CA HIS A 29 4.18 -6.74 11.18
C HIS A 29 3.73 -6.17 9.83
N VAL A 30 3.40 -7.05 8.88
CA VAL A 30 2.98 -6.66 7.52
C VAL A 30 1.76 -7.46 7.13
N LEU A 31 0.76 -6.76 6.56
CA LEU A 31 -0.37 -7.37 5.88
C LEU A 31 -0.23 -7.18 4.37
N HIS A 32 -0.35 -8.28 3.65
CA HIS A 32 -0.42 -8.26 2.20
C HIS A 32 -1.87 -8.00 1.78
N GLY A 33 -2.23 -6.73 1.58
CA GLY A 33 -3.59 -6.31 1.32
C GLY A 33 -4.25 -7.02 0.14
N ASP A 34 -3.47 -7.28 -0.92
CA ASP A 34 -3.95 -7.99 -2.10
C ASP A 34 -4.24 -9.48 -1.87
N ARG A 35 -3.85 -10.04 -0.73
CA ARG A 35 -4.11 -11.44 -0.35
C ARG A 35 -5.09 -11.56 0.81
N GLU A 36 -4.95 -10.68 1.81
CA GLU A 36 -5.59 -10.82 3.12
C GLU A 36 -6.83 -9.94 3.29
N LEU A 37 -6.87 -8.79 2.59
CA LEU A 37 -7.90 -7.78 2.77
C LEU A 37 -8.84 -7.64 1.58
N LYS A 38 -8.42 -8.05 0.37
CA LYS A 38 -9.17 -7.78 -0.86
C LYS A 38 -10.45 -8.60 -0.98
N TYR A 39 -11.44 -7.98 -1.57
CA TYR A 39 -12.64 -8.62 -2.11
C TYR A 39 -13.14 -7.84 -3.33
N ARG A 40 -14.16 -8.38 -4.03
CA ARG A 40 -14.87 -7.68 -5.09
C ARG A 40 -16.11 -7.02 -4.51
N GLY A 41 -16.17 -5.71 -4.58
CA GLY A 41 -17.27 -4.92 -4.02
C GLY A 41 -17.63 -3.72 -4.89
N ASP A 42 -18.84 -3.23 -4.72
CA ASP A 42 -19.28 -1.96 -5.33
C ASP A 42 -18.48 -0.80 -4.69
N PRO A 43 -17.74 0.00 -5.47
CA PRO A 43 -16.87 1.04 -4.91
C PRO A 43 -17.63 2.15 -4.16
N LYS A 44 -18.94 2.33 -4.40
CA LYS A 44 -19.77 3.33 -3.73
C LYS A 44 -20.33 2.80 -2.41
N THR A 45 -20.96 1.63 -2.45
CA THR A 45 -21.63 1.04 -1.29
C THR A 45 -20.72 0.19 -0.43
N GLY A 46 -19.70 -0.45 -1.01
CA GLY A 46 -18.87 -1.44 -0.35
C GLY A 46 -19.49 -2.85 -0.32
N GLU A 47 -20.70 -3.03 -0.83
CA GLU A 47 -21.34 -4.33 -0.84
C GLU A 47 -20.62 -5.31 -1.77
N PRO A 48 -20.45 -6.58 -1.35
CA PRO A 48 -19.84 -7.60 -2.20
C PRO A 48 -20.63 -7.78 -3.50
N VAL A 49 -19.90 -7.89 -4.63
CA VAL A 49 -20.49 -8.10 -5.95
C VAL A 49 -19.88 -9.32 -6.63
N ASN A 50 -20.71 -10.02 -7.41
CA ASN A 50 -20.22 -11.09 -8.27
C ASN A 50 -19.70 -10.52 -9.59
N GLU A 51 -18.62 -11.09 -10.09
CA GLU A 51 -18.07 -10.72 -11.39
C GLU A 51 -19.07 -11.09 -12.50
N PRO A 52 -19.49 -10.13 -13.33
CA PRO A 52 -20.38 -10.42 -14.46
C PRO A 52 -19.65 -11.13 -15.59
N VAL A 53 -20.40 -11.58 -16.59
CA VAL A 53 -19.81 -11.99 -17.87
C VAL A 53 -19.35 -10.73 -18.60
N HIS A 54 -18.12 -10.73 -19.12
CA HIS A 54 -17.51 -9.63 -19.83
C HIS A 54 -17.50 -9.89 -21.34
N GLU A 55 -17.63 -8.83 -22.13
CA GLU A 55 -17.57 -8.92 -23.58
C GLU A 55 -16.12 -9.08 -24.10
N SER A 56 -15.15 -8.60 -23.31
CA SER A 56 -13.71 -8.68 -23.63
C SER A 56 -12.85 -8.87 -22.39
N GLU A 57 -11.61 -9.36 -22.57
CA GLU A 57 -10.60 -9.42 -21.50
C GLU A 57 -10.24 -8.01 -20.97
N ARG A 58 -10.34 -6.99 -21.81
CA ARG A 58 -10.14 -5.60 -21.43
C ARG A 58 -11.21 -5.15 -20.44
N ASP A 59 -12.49 -5.38 -20.74
CA ASP A 59 -13.60 -5.01 -19.86
C ASP A 59 -13.50 -5.72 -18.53
N LYS A 60 -13.15 -7.00 -18.57
CA LYS A 60 -12.88 -7.80 -17.38
C LYS A 60 -11.77 -7.19 -16.52
N THR A 61 -10.63 -6.84 -17.13
CA THR A 61 -9.47 -6.28 -16.43
C THR A 61 -9.82 -4.94 -15.78
N VAL A 62 -10.53 -4.06 -16.52
CA VAL A 62 -10.99 -2.76 -16.00
C VAL A 62 -11.96 -2.97 -14.83
N TRP A 63 -12.97 -3.82 -15.02
CA TRP A 63 -13.97 -4.11 -13.98
C TRP A 63 -13.30 -4.66 -12.71
N GLN A 64 -12.38 -5.59 -12.86
CA GLN A 64 -11.65 -6.16 -11.73
C GLN A 64 -10.83 -5.12 -10.97
N GLN A 65 -10.26 -4.14 -11.67
CA GLN A 65 -9.55 -3.03 -11.05
C GLN A 65 -10.50 -2.12 -10.28
N GLU A 66 -11.61 -1.72 -10.88
CA GLU A 66 -12.58 -0.80 -10.29
C GLU A 66 -13.28 -1.37 -9.05
N HIS A 67 -13.46 -2.70 -9.00
CA HIS A 67 -14.14 -3.39 -7.91
C HIS A 67 -13.15 -4.02 -6.90
N LEU A 68 -11.87 -3.67 -6.96
CA LEU A 68 -10.87 -4.13 -6.00
C LEU A 68 -10.96 -3.31 -4.72
N LEU A 69 -11.64 -3.84 -3.73
CA LEU A 69 -11.79 -3.20 -2.42
C LEU A 69 -11.07 -3.97 -1.33
N TRP A 70 -10.75 -3.28 -0.25
CA TRP A 70 -10.33 -3.90 1.00
C TRP A 70 -11.46 -3.91 2.02
N ASP A 71 -11.50 -4.98 2.80
CA ASP A 71 -12.42 -5.15 3.92
C ASP A 71 -12.06 -4.14 5.03
N ILE A 72 -12.91 -3.12 5.17
CA ILE A 72 -12.69 -2.01 6.11
C ILE A 72 -12.68 -2.48 7.55
N ASP A 73 -13.49 -3.46 7.92
CA ASP A 73 -13.56 -3.95 9.29
C ASP A 73 -12.30 -4.73 9.64
N LYS A 74 -11.73 -5.48 8.70
CA LYS A 74 -10.40 -6.08 8.87
C LYS A 74 -9.31 -5.02 9.00
N VAL A 75 -9.31 -3.98 8.15
CA VAL A 75 -8.35 -2.87 8.27
C VAL A 75 -8.45 -2.24 9.66
N LYS A 76 -9.65 -1.91 10.13
CA LYS A 76 -9.87 -1.35 11.47
C LYS A 76 -9.42 -2.29 12.59
N SER A 77 -9.65 -3.60 12.43
CA SER A 77 -9.19 -4.61 13.39
C SER A 77 -7.66 -4.63 13.52
N VAL A 78 -6.95 -4.51 12.40
CA VAL A 78 -5.48 -4.41 12.39
C VAL A 78 -5.00 -3.13 13.08
N ILE A 79 -5.63 -2.01 12.79
CA ILE A 79 -5.31 -0.71 13.42
C ILE A 79 -5.55 -0.77 14.93
N ALA A 80 -6.61 -1.44 15.36
CA ALA A 80 -6.95 -1.63 16.76
C ALA A 80 -6.09 -2.68 17.48
N ASP A 81 -5.39 -3.54 16.76
CA ASP A 81 -4.47 -4.52 17.36
C ASP A 81 -3.24 -3.83 17.94
N HIS A 82 -3.33 -3.61 19.22
CA HIS A 82 -2.26 -3.00 19.99
C HIS A 82 -1.11 -3.94 20.38
N SER A 83 -1.08 -5.17 19.93
CA SER A 83 0.03 -6.11 20.19
C SER A 83 1.29 -5.79 19.38
N LYS A 84 1.17 -5.05 18.28
CA LYS A 84 2.28 -4.68 17.38
C LYS A 84 2.63 -3.21 17.52
N ALA A 85 3.91 -2.88 17.64
CA ALA A 85 4.36 -1.51 17.73
C ALA A 85 4.18 -0.75 16.41
N ILE A 86 4.46 -1.41 15.29
CA ILE A 86 4.37 -0.88 13.94
C ILE A 86 3.79 -1.94 13.03
N SER A 87 2.79 -1.58 12.21
CA SER A 87 2.20 -2.42 11.18
C SER A 87 2.24 -1.72 9.83
N PHE A 88 2.50 -2.47 8.77
CA PHE A 88 2.43 -2.00 7.40
C PHE A 88 1.34 -2.76 6.65
N LEU A 89 0.46 -2.03 5.98
CA LEU A 89 -0.52 -2.56 5.04
C LEU A 89 0.03 -2.31 3.64
N CYS A 90 0.29 -3.36 2.88
CA CYS A 90 0.95 -3.26 1.58
C CYS A 90 0.02 -3.74 0.46
N GLY A 91 -0.26 -2.89 -0.51
CA GLY A 91 -1.13 -3.20 -1.65
C GLY A 91 -1.95 -2.01 -2.09
N GLY A 92 -2.89 -2.22 -3.03
CA GLY A 92 -3.77 -1.20 -3.56
C GLY A 92 -5.25 -1.50 -3.36
N SER A 93 -6.05 -0.44 -3.20
CA SER A 93 -7.49 -0.56 -2.95
C SER A 93 -8.23 0.65 -3.51
N ARG A 94 -9.40 0.42 -4.11
CA ARG A 94 -10.24 1.52 -4.64
C ARG A 94 -11.01 2.28 -3.55
N ASN A 95 -11.06 1.75 -2.35
CA ASN A 95 -11.73 2.36 -1.22
C ASN A 95 -10.79 2.87 -0.12
N PHE A 96 -9.51 3.12 -0.45
CA PHE A 96 -8.53 3.59 0.54
C PHE A 96 -8.97 4.89 1.25
N SER A 97 -9.73 5.75 0.59
CA SER A 97 -10.28 6.98 1.19
C SER A 97 -11.16 6.73 2.41
N LYS A 98 -11.70 5.51 2.59
CA LYS A 98 -12.52 5.14 3.74
C LYS A 98 -11.70 4.81 5.00
N PHE A 99 -10.40 4.63 4.88
CA PHE A 99 -9.54 4.24 6.02
C PHE A 99 -8.20 4.97 6.09
N ILE A 100 -7.83 5.74 5.06
CA ILE A 100 -6.51 6.39 5.00
C ILE A 100 -6.27 7.34 6.19
N ASP A 101 -7.31 8.04 6.64
CA ASP A 101 -7.25 8.96 7.78
C ASP A 101 -7.10 8.26 9.13
N LEU A 102 -7.24 6.94 9.18
CA LEU A 102 -7.01 6.11 10.37
C LEU A 102 -5.55 5.69 10.50
N LEU A 103 -4.73 5.95 9.49
CA LEU A 103 -3.33 5.54 9.42
C LEU A 103 -2.40 6.69 9.85
N ASP A 104 -1.25 6.34 10.40
CA ASP A 104 -0.22 7.30 10.82
C ASP A 104 0.58 7.86 9.65
N GLY A 105 0.50 7.22 8.47
CA GLY A 105 1.14 7.72 7.26
C GLY A 105 0.99 6.78 6.07
N VAL A 106 1.32 7.34 4.91
CA VAL A 106 1.25 6.66 3.62
C VAL A 106 2.58 6.83 2.90
N PHE A 107 3.11 5.75 2.37
CA PHE A 107 4.25 5.72 1.47
C PHE A 107 3.78 5.31 0.08
N VAL A 108 4.09 6.10 -0.92
CA VAL A 108 3.76 5.82 -2.32
C VAL A 108 5.03 5.46 -3.07
N LEU A 109 5.15 4.20 -3.43
CA LEU A 109 6.26 3.72 -4.25
C LEU A 109 6.11 4.26 -5.67
N ASN A 110 7.05 5.07 -6.13
CA ASN A 110 7.04 5.65 -7.46
C ASN A 110 8.18 5.10 -8.33
N VAL A 111 7.87 4.87 -9.59
CA VAL A 111 8.80 4.57 -10.66
C VAL A 111 8.37 5.42 -11.84
N ASP A 112 9.16 6.40 -12.24
CA ASP A 112 8.77 7.35 -13.29
C ASP A 112 8.76 6.70 -14.67
N ASP A 113 9.73 5.83 -14.93
CA ASP A 113 9.87 5.15 -16.21
C ASP A 113 8.94 3.93 -16.30
N ILE A 114 7.98 3.99 -17.22
CA ILE A 114 7.02 2.90 -17.47
C ILE A 114 7.69 1.63 -17.99
N GLU A 115 8.79 1.73 -18.72
CA GLU A 115 9.51 0.56 -19.25
C GLU A 115 10.15 -0.25 -18.12
N THR A 116 10.58 0.41 -17.06
CA THR A 116 11.04 -0.28 -15.84
C THR A 116 9.91 -1.05 -15.19
N ILE A 117 8.69 -0.51 -15.16
CA ILE A 117 7.51 -1.21 -14.65
C ILE A 117 7.20 -2.43 -15.53
N TYR A 118 7.17 -2.27 -16.85
CA TYR A 118 6.90 -3.38 -17.79
C TYR A 118 7.92 -4.51 -17.64
N ARG A 119 9.20 -4.19 -17.57
CA ARG A 119 10.24 -5.19 -17.34
C ARG A 119 10.01 -5.98 -16.05
N ARG A 120 9.64 -5.29 -14.94
CA ARG A 120 9.36 -5.95 -13.66
C ARG A 120 8.09 -6.82 -13.71
N LEU A 121 7.08 -6.42 -14.48
CA LEU A 121 5.90 -7.23 -14.72
C LEU A 121 6.25 -8.49 -15.53
N ASP A 122 7.05 -8.36 -16.60
CA ASP A 122 7.49 -9.49 -17.40
C ASP A 122 8.35 -10.47 -16.58
N GLU A 123 9.28 -9.99 -15.76
CA GLU A 123 10.05 -10.81 -14.84
C GLU A 123 9.18 -11.54 -13.81
N ARG A 124 8.09 -10.93 -13.36
CA ARG A 124 7.13 -11.55 -12.44
C ARG A 124 6.36 -12.67 -13.12
N VAL A 125 5.80 -12.42 -14.28
CA VAL A 125 5.02 -13.39 -15.07
C VAL A 125 5.91 -14.53 -15.57
N ALA A 126 7.19 -14.28 -15.86
CA ALA A 126 8.14 -15.34 -16.20
C ALA A 126 8.37 -16.33 -15.02
N ARG A 127 8.19 -15.88 -13.78
CA ARG A 127 8.25 -16.74 -12.57
C ARG A 127 6.92 -17.41 -12.27
N ASP A 128 5.83 -16.70 -12.44
CA ASP A 128 4.47 -17.23 -12.28
C ASP A 128 3.55 -16.68 -13.39
N PRO A 129 3.24 -17.50 -14.42
CA PRO A 129 2.39 -17.08 -15.53
C PRO A 129 0.96 -16.71 -15.15
N THR A 130 0.53 -17.00 -13.92
CA THR A 130 -0.81 -16.64 -13.42
C THR A 130 -0.84 -15.26 -12.78
N ASP A 131 0.32 -14.63 -12.56
CA ASP A 131 0.44 -13.30 -11.99
C ASP A 131 -0.05 -12.22 -12.97
N PHE A 132 -0.57 -11.13 -12.38
CA PHE A 132 -1.06 -9.97 -13.13
C PHE A 132 0.08 -9.21 -13.84
N GLY A 133 -0.15 -8.77 -15.08
CA GLY A 133 0.78 -7.97 -15.89
C GLY A 133 1.32 -8.69 -17.12
N GLY A 134 0.88 -9.94 -17.37
CA GLY A 134 1.28 -10.72 -18.54
C GLY A 134 0.47 -10.42 -19.80
N LYS A 135 -0.76 -9.96 -19.63
CA LYS A 135 -1.67 -9.69 -20.74
C LYS A 135 -1.54 -8.25 -21.25
N PRO A 136 -1.77 -7.99 -22.55
CA PRO A 136 -1.75 -6.64 -23.11
C PRO A 136 -2.70 -5.68 -22.37
N GLU A 137 -3.91 -6.12 -22.04
CA GLU A 137 -4.93 -5.35 -21.34
C GLU A 137 -4.51 -4.95 -19.93
N GLU A 138 -3.79 -5.83 -19.24
CA GLU A 138 -3.25 -5.57 -17.92
C GLU A 138 -2.12 -4.53 -17.97
N LYS A 139 -1.24 -4.61 -18.97
CA LYS A 139 -0.18 -3.61 -19.19
C LYS A 139 -0.79 -2.25 -19.59
N GLU A 140 -1.83 -2.24 -20.42
CA GLU A 140 -2.55 -1.01 -20.77
C GLU A 140 -3.19 -0.35 -19.54
N LEU A 141 -3.82 -1.14 -18.66
CA LEU A 141 -4.35 -0.66 -17.39
C LEU A 141 -3.24 -0.06 -16.51
N VAL A 142 -2.11 -0.75 -16.38
CA VAL A 142 -0.94 -0.28 -15.62
C VAL A 142 -0.43 1.05 -16.18
N ALA A 143 -0.30 1.18 -17.50
CA ALA A 143 0.12 2.42 -18.15
C ALA A 143 -0.87 3.57 -17.90
N ARG A 144 -2.18 3.28 -17.92
CA ARG A 144 -3.20 4.26 -17.58
C ARG A 144 -3.04 4.77 -16.15
N VAL A 145 -3.01 3.86 -15.17
CA VAL A 145 -2.87 4.21 -13.76
C VAL A 145 -1.52 4.90 -13.49
N HIS A 146 -0.45 4.46 -14.14
CA HIS A 146 0.86 5.11 -14.03
C HIS A 146 0.82 6.58 -14.49
N ARG A 147 0.15 6.87 -15.61
CA ARG A 147 0.03 8.21 -16.17
C ARG A 147 -0.94 9.11 -15.39
N THR A 148 -2.09 8.57 -15.00
CA THR A 148 -3.17 9.35 -14.37
C THR A 148 -3.02 9.45 -12.87
N LYS A 149 -2.31 8.50 -12.25
CA LYS A 149 -2.22 8.31 -10.80
C LYS A 149 -3.60 8.14 -10.13
N GLU A 150 -4.63 7.80 -10.95
CA GLU A 150 -5.95 7.47 -10.41
C GLU A 150 -5.83 6.37 -9.37
N ASP A 151 -6.60 6.48 -8.30
CA ASP A 151 -6.63 5.52 -7.20
C ASP A 151 -5.29 5.32 -6.45
N ILE A 152 -4.33 6.24 -6.61
CA ILE A 152 -3.13 6.33 -5.81
C ILE A 152 -3.28 7.51 -4.82
N PRO A 153 -3.02 7.31 -3.53
CA PRO A 153 -3.10 8.41 -2.57
C PRO A 153 -2.17 9.57 -2.93
N SER A 154 -2.73 10.78 -3.02
CA SER A 154 -1.96 11.99 -3.36
C SER A 154 -1.23 12.61 -2.18
N SER A 155 -1.60 12.26 -0.96
CA SER A 155 -1.06 12.83 0.29
C SER A 155 0.09 12.02 0.90
N GLY A 156 0.56 10.97 0.22
CA GLY A 156 1.63 10.10 0.73
C GLY A 156 3.03 10.68 0.53
N ILE A 157 3.99 10.17 1.31
CA ILE A 157 5.41 10.38 1.07
C ILE A 157 5.81 9.56 -0.15
N ILE A 158 6.33 10.24 -1.17
CA ILE A 158 6.80 9.58 -2.39
C ILE A 158 8.17 8.96 -2.13
N ILE A 159 8.29 7.67 -2.43
CA ILE A 159 9.53 6.90 -2.30
C ILE A 159 10.00 6.48 -3.70
N ASP A 160 11.23 6.80 -4.05
CA ASP A 160 11.84 6.36 -5.32
C ASP A 160 12.11 4.85 -5.29
N ALA A 161 11.20 4.10 -5.89
CA ALA A 161 11.28 2.65 -5.97
C ALA A 161 12.16 2.14 -7.14
N THR A 162 12.95 3.00 -7.80
CA THR A 162 14.01 2.60 -8.73
C THR A 162 15.28 2.20 -8.01
N GLN A 163 15.44 2.65 -6.76
CA GLN A 163 16.60 2.35 -5.92
C GLN A 163 16.64 0.85 -5.53
N PRO A 164 17.80 0.34 -5.08
CA PRO A 164 17.90 -1.01 -4.52
C PRO A 164 16.87 -1.23 -3.39
N LEU A 165 16.27 -2.41 -3.34
CA LEU A 165 15.21 -2.76 -2.37
C LEU A 165 15.56 -2.38 -0.93
N LEU A 166 16.79 -2.66 -0.50
CA LEU A 166 17.23 -2.36 0.87
C LEU A 166 17.22 -0.85 1.13
N SER A 167 17.63 -0.03 0.15
CA SER A 167 17.62 1.43 0.26
C SER A 167 16.20 1.98 0.34
N VAL A 168 15.27 1.45 -0.48
CA VAL A 168 13.84 1.80 -0.43
C VAL A 168 13.26 1.53 0.96
N VAL A 169 13.52 0.37 1.52
CA VAL A 169 13.04 0.00 2.86
C VAL A 169 13.70 0.84 3.95
N ASP A 170 14.99 1.14 3.83
CA ASP A 170 15.72 2.01 4.78
C ASP A 170 15.14 3.43 4.79
N GLU A 171 14.79 3.97 3.63
CA GLU A 171 14.15 5.29 3.49
C GLU A 171 12.77 5.29 4.19
N ILE A 172 11.90 4.31 3.91
CA ILE A 172 10.61 4.16 4.58
C ILE A 172 10.80 4.14 6.10
N LEU A 173 11.71 3.30 6.60
CA LEU A 173 11.95 3.17 8.04
C LEU A 173 12.58 4.42 8.65
N SER A 174 13.32 5.21 7.90
CA SER A 174 13.85 6.49 8.37
C SER A 174 12.73 7.50 8.63
N HIS A 175 11.75 7.60 7.74
CA HIS A 175 10.54 8.41 7.93
C HIS A 175 9.72 7.96 9.13
N VAL A 176 9.52 6.65 9.30
CA VAL A 176 8.84 6.08 10.47
C VAL A 176 9.53 6.45 11.77
N ARG A 177 10.87 6.40 11.81
CA ARG A 177 11.66 6.79 13.00
C ARG A 177 11.62 8.28 13.28
N ALA A 178 11.68 9.12 12.26
CA ALA A 178 11.60 10.59 12.42
C ALA A 178 10.27 11.02 13.04
N GLN A 179 9.17 10.38 12.64
CA GLN A 179 7.84 10.63 13.24
C GLN A 179 7.76 10.18 14.71
N ASN A 180 8.55 9.17 15.10
CA ASN A 180 8.62 8.69 16.50
C ASN A 180 9.46 9.63 17.41
N GLY A 181 10.41 10.39 16.85
CA GLY A 181 11.24 11.34 17.59
C GLY A 181 10.60 12.72 17.82
N SER A 182 9.44 12.96 17.20
CA SER A 182 8.77 14.28 17.23
C SER A 182 7.68 14.41 18.31
N GLU A 183 7.58 13.48 19.28
CA GLU A 183 6.71 13.71 20.43
C GLU A 183 7.28 14.87 21.26
N PRO A 184 6.48 15.94 21.55
CA PRO A 184 6.94 17.03 22.40
C PRO A 184 7.28 16.46 23.78
N SER A 185 8.54 16.66 24.20
CA SER A 185 8.94 16.43 25.58
C SER A 185 7.98 17.18 26.50
N SER A 186 7.25 16.45 27.34
CA SER A 186 6.38 17.02 28.36
C SER A 186 7.16 18.08 29.17
N PRO A 187 6.59 19.26 29.40
CA PRO A 187 7.27 20.28 30.19
C PRO A 187 7.55 19.73 31.57
N ASN A 188 8.81 19.77 31.94
CA ASN A 188 9.31 19.42 33.26
C ASN A 188 8.62 20.34 34.27
N LEU A 189 7.68 19.81 35.05
CA LEU A 189 7.12 20.53 36.21
C LEU A 189 8.24 20.73 37.21
N ALA A 190 8.85 21.93 37.13
CA ALA A 190 9.78 22.40 38.13
C ALA A 190 9.12 22.29 39.48
N GLN A 191 9.71 21.52 40.36
CA GLN A 191 9.41 21.52 41.79
C GLN A 191 9.70 22.90 42.35
N THR A 192 8.66 23.68 42.61
CA THR A 192 8.79 24.80 43.52
C THR A 192 8.91 24.29 44.92
N GLY A 193 10.15 24.19 45.39
CA GLY A 193 10.46 23.99 46.78
C GLY A 193 9.94 25.22 47.57
N ASN A 194 9.23 24.94 48.60
CA ASN A 194 8.83 25.95 49.59
C ASN A 194 9.73 25.77 50.82
N THR A 195 10.34 26.87 51.17
CA THR A 195 10.97 27.12 52.47
C THR A 195 9.92 27.24 53.56
#